data_952a51f027dbb7a2959ebf9f583906a0
#
_entry.id   952a51f027dbb7a2959ebf9f583906a0
#
_cell.length_a   1.000
_cell.length_b   1.000
_cell.length_c   1.000
_cell.angle_alpha   90.00
_cell.angle_beta   90.00
_cell.angle_gamma   90.00
#
_symmetry.space_group_name_H-M   'P 1'
#
loop_
_entity.id
_entity.type
_entity.pdbx_description
1 polymer ?
#
loop_
_entity_poly.entity_id
_entity_poly.type
_entity_poly.pdbx_seq_one_letter_code
_entity_poly.pdbx_strand_id
1 'polypeptide(L)'
;MTQSMPLVTVIIACYNHEKYIEQSISSVLGQTYGNVELLVIDDGSTDDSVAVIKRLLTAHDFNFIEQANQGLSKTLNEAIRRAQGSLIAPFGSDDVMLPDRLRQQVEYLLDKPSVGICAGDIQLIDSNGEIIAASSGKRMVFRRLSFADIILDRVPFPPAASMLLRKDALLRAGGFDPSIRMEDLQIWLKITHAGYSIDCLPQVVAQYRVHAKNTFRNHRFMIDNVLRTYALFADHPLYEQARLRFLNSMFLKTARTDQVLARELLKSIPLSAWTRKTLRGLIRLCLPEEH
;
A
#
# COMPACT_ATOMS: atom_id res chain seq x y z
N MET A 1 1.23 12.63 -34.34
CA MET A 1 1.80 13.35 -33.17
C MET A 1 2.27 12.31 -32.19
N THR A 2 3.57 12.15 -31.99
CA THR A 2 4.13 11.27 -30.95
C THR A 2 3.72 11.85 -29.62
N GLN A 3 2.80 11.19 -28.91
CA GLN A 3 2.48 11.55 -27.54
C GLN A 3 3.78 11.51 -26.73
N SER A 4 4.14 12.65 -26.12
CA SER A 4 5.30 12.67 -25.22
C SER A 4 5.02 11.70 -24.06
N MET A 5 5.97 10.81 -23.82
CA MET A 5 5.86 9.85 -22.72
C MET A 5 5.77 10.59 -21.38
N PRO A 6 4.77 10.30 -20.53
CA PRO A 6 4.51 11.05 -19.30
C PRO A 6 5.68 10.92 -18.30
N LEU A 7 6.01 12.00 -17.61
CA LEU A 7 6.98 11.96 -16.51
C LEU A 7 6.38 11.18 -15.34
N VAL A 8 7.14 10.22 -14.82
CA VAL A 8 6.83 9.45 -13.60
C VAL A 8 7.70 9.96 -12.46
N THR A 9 7.09 10.42 -11.37
CA THR A 9 7.83 10.65 -10.13
C THR A 9 7.75 9.41 -9.25
N VAL A 10 8.89 8.78 -9.00
CA VAL A 10 9.02 7.74 -7.97
C VAL A 10 9.35 8.40 -6.65
N ILE A 11 8.58 8.11 -5.62
CA ILE A 11 8.76 8.64 -4.26
C ILE A 11 9.18 7.52 -3.35
N ILE A 12 10.39 7.62 -2.77
CA ILE A 12 10.88 6.72 -1.73
C ILE A 12 10.92 7.49 -0.41
N ALA A 13 10.03 7.14 0.53
CA ALA A 13 10.10 7.62 1.90
C ALA A 13 10.87 6.60 2.74
N CYS A 14 12.00 7.01 3.31
CA CYS A 14 12.91 6.17 4.08
C CYS A 14 12.81 6.49 5.57
N TYR A 15 12.76 5.43 6.40
CA TYR A 15 12.91 5.54 7.84
C TYR A 15 13.54 4.26 8.42
N ASN A 16 14.81 4.35 8.84
CA ASN A 16 15.58 3.24 9.44
C ASN A 16 15.67 1.99 8.55
N HIS A 17 16.08 2.18 7.30
CA HIS A 17 16.26 1.13 6.30
C HIS A 17 17.67 1.11 5.68
N GLU A 18 18.73 1.38 6.48
CA GLU A 18 20.13 1.40 6.06
C GLU A 18 20.55 0.18 5.22
N LYS A 19 19.99 -1.00 5.53
CA LYS A 19 20.31 -2.26 4.87
C LYS A 19 19.70 -2.42 3.48
N TYR A 20 18.64 -1.67 3.17
CA TYR A 20 17.81 -1.91 2.01
C TYR A 20 17.74 -0.74 1.04
N ILE A 21 17.92 0.51 1.55
CA ILE A 21 17.69 1.74 0.80
C ILE A 21 18.57 1.84 -0.46
N GLU A 22 19.79 1.33 -0.43
CA GLU A 22 20.67 1.29 -1.61
C GLU A 22 20.08 0.45 -2.73
N GLN A 23 19.57 -0.75 -2.42
CA GLN A 23 18.97 -1.63 -3.40
C GLN A 23 17.67 -1.04 -3.96
N SER A 24 16.85 -0.42 -3.09
CA SER A 24 15.61 0.25 -3.51
C SER A 24 15.91 1.39 -4.50
N ILE A 25 16.80 2.33 -4.16
CA ILE A 25 17.21 3.45 -5.04
C ILE A 25 17.78 2.90 -6.36
N SER A 26 18.74 1.97 -6.29
CA SER A 26 19.37 1.38 -7.48
C SER A 26 18.36 0.71 -8.42
N SER A 27 17.33 0.08 -7.87
CA SER A 27 16.27 -0.56 -8.66
C SER A 27 15.41 0.44 -9.44
N VAL A 28 15.23 1.66 -8.91
CA VAL A 28 14.54 2.75 -9.60
C VAL A 28 15.45 3.37 -10.68
N LEU A 29 16.71 3.61 -10.36
CA LEU A 29 17.69 4.12 -11.34
C LEU A 29 17.92 3.16 -12.52
N GLY A 30 17.73 1.86 -12.30
CA GLY A 30 17.83 0.80 -13.31
C GLY A 30 16.57 0.57 -14.16
N GLN A 31 15.56 1.45 -14.10
CA GLN A 31 14.33 1.28 -14.90
C GLN A 31 14.58 1.47 -16.40
N THR A 32 13.96 0.63 -17.22
CA THR A 32 14.02 0.76 -18.68
C THR A 32 13.17 1.92 -19.22
N TYR A 33 12.32 2.51 -18.40
CA TYR A 33 11.57 3.72 -18.69
C TYR A 33 12.41 4.95 -18.39
N GLY A 34 12.75 5.75 -19.38
CA GLY A 34 13.76 6.83 -19.26
C GLY A 34 13.22 8.16 -18.72
N ASN A 35 11.90 8.40 -18.67
CA ASN A 35 11.35 9.69 -18.20
C ASN A 35 10.91 9.61 -16.73
N VAL A 36 11.89 9.52 -15.84
CA VAL A 36 11.70 9.29 -14.39
C VAL A 36 12.31 10.44 -13.60
N GLU A 37 11.55 10.97 -12.66
CA GLU A 37 12.01 11.78 -11.55
C GLU A 37 12.06 10.89 -10.30
N LEU A 38 13.22 10.81 -9.65
CA LEU A 38 13.34 10.11 -8.37
C LEU A 38 13.44 11.14 -7.23
N LEU A 39 12.51 11.01 -6.26
CA LEU A 39 12.47 11.82 -5.05
C LEU A 39 12.62 10.91 -3.84
N VAL A 40 13.75 10.99 -3.16
CA VAL A 40 14.05 10.25 -1.92
C VAL A 40 13.88 11.19 -0.76
N ILE A 41 13.13 10.79 0.27
CA ILE A 41 12.94 11.58 1.49
C ILE A 41 13.31 10.70 2.67
N ASP A 42 14.30 11.12 3.44
CA ASP A 42 14.56 10.53 4.75
C ASP A 42 13.69 11.20 5.81
N ASP A 43 12.82 10.43 6.44
CA ASP A 43 11.86 10.89 7.45
C ASP A 43 12.46 10.77 8.87
N GLY A 44 13.69 11.26 9.07
CA GLY A 44 14.35 11.34 10.36
C GLY A 44 14.92 10.00 10.83
N SER A 45 15.59 9.25 9.95
CA SER A 45 16.31 8.03 10.32
C SER A 45 17.36 8.26 11.38
N THR A 46 17.54 7.27 12.24
CA THR A 46 18.54 7.24 13.32
C THR A 46 19.65 6.21 13.09
N ASP A 47 19.55 5.45 12.00
CA ASP A 47 20.55 4.52 11.49
C ASP A 47 21.39 5.17 10.38
N ASP A 48 22.19 4.39 9.65
CA ASP A 48 23.04 4.90 8.58
C ASP A 48 22.33 5.16 7.24
N SER A 49 20.97 5.16 7.20
CA SER A 49 20.18 5.38 5.97
C SER A 49 20.59 6.67 5.24
N VAL A 50 20.72 7.79 5.96
CA VAL A 50 21.13 9.10 5.39
C VAL A 50 22.53 9.03 4.78
N ALA A 51 23.48 8.36 5.45
CA ALA A 51 24.85 8.23 4.95
C ALA A 51 24.88 7.42 3.64
N VAL A 52 24.09 6.32 3.58
CA VAL A 52 23.95 5.51 2.36
C VAL A 52 23.35 6.33 1.21
N ILE A 53 22.27 7.09 1.44
CA ILE A 53 21.64 7.93 0.41
C ILE A 53 22.61 9.00 -0.09
N LYS A 54 23.31 9.71 0.81
CA LYS A 54 24.29 10.74 0.44
C LYS A 54 25.45 10.18 -0.38
N ARG A 55 25.91 8.97 -0.08
CA ARG A 55 26.91 8.26 -0.90
C ARG A 55 26.41 8.02 -2.32
N LEU A 56 25.14 7.58 -2.50
CA LEU A 56 24.57 7.36 -3.83
C LEU A 56 24.44 8.65 -4.63
N LEU A 57 24.15 9.77 -4.00
CA LEU A 57 24.11 11.10 -4.63
C LEU A 57 25.45 11.54 -5.25
N THR A 58 26.58 10.99 -4.80
CA THR A 58 27.88 11.30 -5.44
C THR A 58 28.05 10.68 -6.82
N ALA A 59 27.28 9.63 -7.13
CA ALA A 59 27.38 8.87 -8.38
C ALA A 59 26.14 8.98 -9.27
N HIS A 60 25.01 9.43 -8.71
CA HIS A 60 23.71 9.46 -9.40
C HIS A 60 22.98 10.77 -9.13
N ASP A 61 22.23 11.26 -10.14
CA ASP A 61 21.43 12.46 -10.02
C ASP A 61 19.98 12.08 -9.64
N PHE A 62 19.56 12.47 -8.42
CA PHE A 62 18.19 12.39 -7.93
C PHE A 62 17.94 13.39 -6.81
N ASN A 63 16.65 13.71 -6.56
CA ASN A 63 16.30 14.64 -5.51
C ASN A 63 16.33 13.96 -4.13
N PHE A 64 17.04 14.53 -3.17
CA PHE A 64 17.07 14.06 -1.79
C PHE A 64 16.65 15.15 -0.81
N ILE A 65 15.80 14.77 0.15
CA ILE A 65 15.33 15.64 1.23
C ILE A 65 15.53 14.89 2.55
N GLU A 66 16.20 15.55 3.48
CA GLU A 66 16.35 15.10 4.87
C GLU A 66 15.42 15.94 5.75
N GLN A 67 14.61 15.31 6.59
CA GLN A 67 13.64 16.00 7.45
C GLN A 67 13.51 15.31 8.81
N ALA A 68 12.95 16.04 9.81
CA ALA A 68 12.53 15.43 11.06
C ALA A 68 11.33 14.48 10.80
N ASN A 69 11.26 13.38 11.58
CA ASN A 69 10.18 12.39 11.42
C ASN A 69 8.81 13.03 11.61
N GLN A 70 7.97 12.91 10.61
CA GLN A 70 6.58 13.39 10.62
C GLN A 70 5.58 12.32 10.20
N GLY A 71 6.06 11.11 9.86
CA GLY A 71 5.27 9.96 9.46
C GLY A 71 4.97 9.90 7.96
N LEU A 72 4.79 8.66 7.47
CA LEU A 72 4.71 8.33 6.05
C LEU A 72 3.67 9.15 5.28
N SER A 73 2.43 9.28 5.79
CA SER A 73 1.35 10.00 5.11
C SER A 73 1.68 11.49 4.86
N LYS A 74 2.28 12.18 5.84
CA LYS A 74 2.71 13.58 5.67
C LYS A 74 3.86 13.68 4.68
N THR A 75 4.84 12.79 4.81
CA THR A 75 6.00 12.71 3.92
C THR A 75 5.57 12.48 2.47
N LEU A 76 4.64 11.55 2.23
CA LEU A 76 4.08 11.31 0.90
C LEU A 76 3.31 12.54 0.36
N ASN A 77 2.47 13.19 1.17
CA ASN A 77 1.75 14.40 0.74
C ASN A 77 2.70 15.52 0.34
N GLU A 78 3.79 15.73 1.09
CA GLU A 78 4.81 16.72 0.77
C GLU A 78 5.52 16.38 -0.54
N ALA A 79 5.93 15.11 -0.69
CA ALA A 79 6.55 14.61 -1.91
C ALA A 79 5.66 14.78 -3.14
N ILE A 80 4.37 14.46 -3.02
CA ILE A 80 3.40 14.60 -4.12
C ILE A 80 3.22 16.05 -4.56
N ARG A 81 3.26 17.00 -3.62
CA ARG A 81 3.21 18.42 -3.95
C ARG A 81 4.43 18.87 -4.76
N ARG A 82 5.63 18.36 -4.43
CA ARG A 82 6.90 18.66 -5.11
C ARG A 82 7.07 17.92 -6.43
N ALA A 83 6.48 16.73 -6.56
CA ALA A 83 6.57 15.88 -7.73
C ALA A 83 6.19 16.64 -9.01
N GLN A 84 7.00 16.51 -10.06
CA GLN A 84 6.74 17.12 -11.38
C GLN A 84 5.99 16.16 -12.30
N GLY A 85 6.06 14.85 -12.04
CA GLY A 85 5.42 13.83 -12.86
C GLY A 85 3.90 13.89 -12.81
N SER A 86 3.27 13.59 -13.94
CA SER A 86 1.82 13.35 -14.03
C SER A 86 1.41 11.98 -13.49
N LEU A 87 2.36 11.09 -13.33
CA LEU A 87 2.21 9.78 -12.70
C LEU A 87 3.11 9.70 -11.45
N ILE A 88 2.61 9.10 -10.39
CA ILE A 88 3.28 8.98 -9.09
C ILE A 88 3.41 7.49 -8.73
N ALA A 89 4.61 7.05 -8.39
CA ALA A 89 4.89 5.72 -7.87
C ALA A 89 5.43 5.83 -6.43
N PRO A 90 4.58 5.78 -5.38
CA PRO A 90 5.07 5.56 -4.03
C PRO A 90 5.75 4.20 -3.96
N PHE A 91 6.94 4.15 -3.40
CA PHE A 91 7.73 2.93 -3.38
C PHE A 91 8.42 2.72 -2.03
N GLY A 92 8.43 1.47 -1.54
CA GLY A 92 9.06 1.13 -0.27
C GLY A 92 10.58 1.28 -0.33
N SER A 93 11.16 1.83 0.73
CA SER A 93 12.62 1.96 0.87
C SER A 93 13.32 0.62 1.17
N ASP A 94 12.56 -0.46 1.31
CA ASP A 94 13.00 -1.84 1.57
C ASP A 94 12.66 -2.82 0.43
N ASP A 95 11.94 -2.37 -0.60
CA ASP A 95 11.49 -3.16 -1.74
C ASP A 95 12.42 -3.03 -2.96
N VAL A 96 12.21 -3.88 -3.98
CA VAL A 96 12.96 -3.85 -5.25
C VAL A 96 12.01 -3.68 -6.42
N MET A 97 12.22 -2.67 -7.24
CA MET A 97 11.45 -2.40 -8.45
C MET A 97 12.01 -3.22 -9.62
N LEU A 98 11.18 -4.03 -10.30
CA LEU A 98 11.66 -4.78 -11.46
C LEU A 98 11.91 -3.85 -12.68
N PRO A 99 12.90 -4.14 -13.54
CA PRO A 99 13.39 -3.20 -14.55
C PRO A 99 12.33 -2.63 -15.50
N ASP A 100 11.36 -3.41 -15.89
CA ASP A 100 10.33 -3.03 -16.88
C ASP A 100 9.04 -2.50 -16.26
N ARG A 101 8.97 -2.35 -14.93
CA ARG A 101 7.75 -1.96 -14.23
C ARG A 101 7.14 -0.67 -14.77
N LEU A 102 7.91 0.41 -14.74
CA LEU A 102 7.37 1.73 -15.11
C LEU A 102 6.95 1.75 -16.57
N ARG A 103 7.72 1.15 -17.47
CA ARG A 103 7.38 1.05 -18.89
C ARG A 103 6.03 0.35 -19.10
N GLN A 104 5.85 -0.84 -18.51
CA GLN A 104 4.62 -1.63 -18.65
C GLN A 104 3.39 -0.90 -18.09
N GLN A 105 3.52 -0.29 -16.90
CA GLN A 105 2.41 0.41 -16.26
C GLN A 105 2.06 1.73 -16.95
N VAL A 106 3.06 2.47 -17.44
CA VAL A 106 2.83 3.70 -18.21
C VAL A 106 2.13 3.39 -19.53
N GLU A 107 2.66 2.45 -20.32
CA GLU A 107 2.05 2.01 -21.58
C GLU A 107 0.60 1.59 -21.38
N TYR A 108 0.31 0.87 -20.29
CA TYR A 108 -1.05 0.46 -19.93
C TYR A 108 -1.98 1.66 -19.68
N LEU A 109 -1.49 2.71 -19.01
CA LEU A 109 -2.30 3.86 -18.62
C LEU A 109 -2.55 4.88 -19.74
N LEU A 110 -1.77 4.89 -20.84
CA LEU A 110 -1.80 5.96 -21.85
C LEU A 110 -3.21 6.26 -22.38
N ASP A 111 -3.99 5.23 -22.66
CA ASP A 111 -5.34 5.33 -23.26
C ASP A 111 -6.48 5.03 -22.27
N LYS A 112 -6.21 5.02 -20.96
CA LYS A 112 -7.16 4.64 -19.91
C LYS A 112 -7.34 5.73 -18.86
N PRO A 113 -7.94 6.87 -19.18
CA PRO A 113 -8.05 8.01 -18.27
C PRO A 113 -8.93 7.73 -17.04
N SER A 114 -9.82 6.74 -17.11
CA SER A 114 -10.66 6.31 -15.98
C SER A 114 -9.94 5.43 -14.94
N VAL A 115 -8.71 4.96 -15.25
CA VAL A 115 -7.89 4.18 -14.33
C VAL A 115 -7.06 5.14 -13.49
N GLY A 116 -7.34 5.23 -12.19
CA GLY A 116 -6.60 6.08 -11.26
C GLY A 116 -5.34 5.43 -10.72
N ILE A 117 -5.36 4.10 -10.58
CA ILE A 117 -4.23 3.29 -10.11
C ILE A 117 -4.04 2.09 -11.04
N CYS A 118 -2.81 1.89 -11.52
CA CYS A 118 -2.35 0.67 -12.15
C CYS A 118 -1.43 -0.06 -11.17
N ALA A 119 -1.78 -1.27 -10.77
CA ALA A 119 -0.95 -2.14 -9.94
C ALA A 119 -0.50 -3.37 -10.76
N GLY A 120 0.49 -4.09 -10.25
CA GLY A 120 0.91 -5.37 -10.79
C GLY A 120 1.07 -6.41 -9.69
N ASP A 121 1.48 -7.63 -10.07
CA ASP A 121 1.80 -8.68 -9.11
C ASP A 121 3.16 -8.42 -8.45
N ILE A 122 3.40 -9.06 -7.31
CA ILE A 122 4.65 -8.95 -6.56
C ILE A 122 5.24 -10.34 -6.29
N GLN A 123 6.55 -10.38 -6.15
CA GLN A 123 7.27 -11.53 -5.64
C GLN A 123 7.75 -11.24 -4.21
N LEU A 124 7.54 -12.17 -3.28
CA LEU A 124 8.03 -12.01 -1.92
C LEU A 124 9.51 -12.41 -1.84
N ILE A 125 10.29 -11.58 -1.15
CA ILE A 125 11.70 -11.84 -0.81
C ILE A 125 11.90 -11.74 0.70
N ASP A 126 12.90 -12.43 1.21
CA ASP A 126 13.28 -12.34 2.62
C ASP A 126 14.20 -11.14 2.90
N SER A 127 14.69 -11.01 4.13
CA SER A 127 15.60 -9.95 4.55
C SER A 127 16.95 -9.93 3.79
N ASN A 128 17.33 -11.03 3.16
CA ASN A 128 18.57 -11.15 2.38
C ASN A 128 18.34 -10.91 0.88
N GLY A 129 17.08 -10.80 0.44
CA GLY A 129 16.70 -10.66 -0.96
C GLY A 129 16.43 -11.99 -1.67
N GLU A 130 16.41 -13.09 -0.93
CA GLU A 130 16.12 -14.41 -1.50
C GLU A 130 14.62 -14.62 -1.68
N ILE A 131 14.24 -15.25 -2.79
CA ILE A 131 12.83 -15.48 -3.13
C ILE A 131 12.18 -16.45 -2.14
N ILE A 132 11.07 -16.02 -1.53
CA ILE A 132 10.26 -16.91 -0.67
C ILE A 132 9.40 -17.78 -1.56
N ALA A 133 9.76 -19.07 -1.69
CA ALA A 133 9.12 -20.02 -2.60
C ALA A 133 7.61 -20.19 -2.42
N ALA A 134 7.08 -20.02 -1.20
CA ALA A 134 5.66 -20.11 -0.89
C ALA A 134 4.82 -18.97 -1.55
N SER A 135 5.45 -17.89 -2.02
CA SER A 135 4.78 -16.78 -2.70
C SER A 135 4.45 -17.04 -4.17
N SER A 136 4.99 -18.10 -4.76
CA SER A 136 4.80 -18.46 -6.17
C SER A 136 3.46 -19.15 -6.48
N GLY A 137 2.50 -19.23 -5.52
CA GLY A 137 1.38 -20.16 -5.56
C GLY A 137 0.25 -19.86 -6.54
N LYS A 138 -0.19 -18.63 -6.71
CA LYS A 138 -1.23 -18.25 -7.69
C LYS A 138 -0.83 -16.93 -8.34
N ARG A 139 -0.52 -16.98 -9.63
CA ARG A 139 -0.31 -15.75 -10.42
C ARG A 139 -1.56 -14.89 -10.38
N MET A 140 -1.36 -13.59 -10.20
CA MET A 140 -2.43 -12.61 -10.33
C MET A 140 -3.01 -12.70 -11.75
N VAL A 141 -4.33 -12.70 -11.85
CA VAL A 141 -5.02 -12.47 -13.12
C VAL A 141 -5.44 -11.01 -13.20
N PHE A 142 -5.62 -10.50 -14.40
CA PHE A 142 -6.14 -9.14 -14.59
C PHE A 142 -7.42 -8.93 -13.79
N ARG A 143 -7.51 -7.82 -13.07
CA ARG A 143 -8.71 -7.40 -12.33
C ARG A 143 -8.87 -5.90 -12.41
N ARG A 144 -10.12 -5.48 -12.58
CA ARG A 144 -10.52 -4.08 -12.40
C ARG A 144 -11.33 -3.97 -11.11
N LEU A 145 -10.91 -3.10 -10.21
CA LEU A 145 -11.51 -2.94 -8.89
C LEU A 145 -12.23 -1.61 -8.80
N SER A 146 -13.46 -1.67 -8.28
CA SER A 146 -14.29 -0.52 -7.92
C SER A 146 -14.20 -0.22 -6.43
N PHE A 147 -14.79 0.91 -6.01
CA PHE A 147 -14.96 1.24 -4.59
C PHE A 147 -15.66 0.11 -3.82
N ALA A 148 -16.73 -0.46 -4.39
CA ALA A 148 -17.47 -1.54 -3.74
C ALA A 148 -16.63 -2.81 -3.54
N ASP A 149 -15.72 -3.12 -4.47
CA ASP A 149 -14.83 -4.29 -4.35
C ASP A 149 -13.83 -4.12 -3.22
N ILE A 150 -13.30 -2.90 -3.05
CA ILE A 150 -12.32 -2.57 -2.00
C ILE A 150 -13.00 -2.47 -0.63
N ILE A 151 -14.03 -1.64 -0.48
CA ILE A 151 -14.65 -1.39 0.82
C ILE A 151 -15.31 -2.64 1.40
N LEU A 152 -15.84 -3.52 0.55
CA LEU A 152 -16.46 -4.78 0.97
C LEU A 152 -15.47 -5.95 1.01
N ASP A 153 -14.17 -5.74 0.74
CA ASP A 153 -13.17 -6.82 0.73
C ASP A 153 -13.66 -8.04 -0.07
N ARG A 154 -14.13 -7.80 -1.31
CA ARG A 154 -14.69 -8.85 -2.18
C ARG A 154 -13.63 -9.66 -2.88
N VAL A 155 -12.48 -9.05 -3.13
CA VAL A 155 -11.35 -9.60 -3.88
C VAL A 155 -10.04 -9.23 -3.17
N PRO A 156 -8.94 -9.96 -3.40
CA PRO A 156 -7.65 -9.59 -2.85
C PRO A 156 -7.25 -8.16 -3.25
N PHE A 157 -6.72 -7.40 -2.31
CA PHE A 157 -6.25 -6.04 -2.55
C PHE A 157 -5.05 -6.00 -3.51
N PRO A 158 -4.85 -4.88 -4.22
CA PRO A 158 -3.64 -4.69 -5.01
C PRO A 158 -2.42 -4.60 -4.08
N PRO A 159 -1.25 -5.12 -4.47
CA PRO A 159 -0.04 -4.95 -3.67
C PRO A 159 0.40 -3.47 -3.64
N ALA A 160 0.56 -2.90 -2.44
CA ALA A 160 0.94 -1.50 -2.26
C ALA A 160 2.27 -1.16 -2.96
N ALA A 161 3.26 -2.05 -2.88
CA ALA A 161 4.57 -1.89 -3.51
C ALA A 161 4.55 -1.83 -5.04
N SER A 162 3.40 -2.12 -5.68
CA SER A 162 3.27 -2.19 -7.14
C SER A 162 2.51 -1.04 -7.79
N MET A 163 2.03 -0.06 -7.00
CA MET A 163 1.13 0.99 -7.50
C MET A 163 1.84 2.04 -8.35
N LEU A 164 1.19 2.41 -9.47
CA LEU A 164 1.43 3.64 -10.23
C LEU A 164 0.12 4.41 -10.30
N LEU A 165 0.11 5.65 -9.79
CA LEU A 165 -1.09 6.47 -9.61
C LEU A 165 -1.09 7.66 -10.55
N ARG A 166 -2.26 8.06 -11.02
CA ARG A 166 -2.42 9.37 -11.66
C ARG A 166 -2.36 10.47 -10.60
N LYS A 167 -1.51 11.46 -10.80
CA LYS A 167 -1.38 12.59 -9.87
C LYS A 167 -2.69 13.38 -9.74
N ASP A 168 -3.42 13.59 -10.83
CA ASP A 168 -4.72 14.27 -10.81
C ASP A 168 -5.78 13.50 -10.03
N ALA A 169 -5.85 12.17 -10.16
CA ALA A 169 -6.75 11.32 -9.39
C ALA A 169 -6.42 11.39 -7.88
N LEU A 170 -5.14 11.38 -7.54
CA LEU A 170 -4.65 11.49 -6.17
C LEU A 170 -4.98 12.85 -5.54
N LEU A 171 -4.82 13.95 -6.30
CA LEU A 171 -5.16 15.28 -5.85
C LEU A 171 -6.69 15.47 -5.69
N ARG A 172 -7.49 14.97 -6.63
CA ARG A 172 -8.96 14.98 -6.52
C ARG A 172 -9.46 14.18 -5.32
N ALA A 173 -8.78 13.08 -4.98
CA ALA A 173 -9.07 12.27 -3.82
C ALA A 173 -8.62 12.95 -2.49
N GLY A 174 -7.93 14.10 -2.54
CA GLY A 174 -7.47 14.86 -1.38
C GLY A 174 -6.25 14.27 -0.68
N GLY A 175 -5.42 13.46 -1.40
CA GLY A 175 -4.19 12.88 -0.86
C GLY A 175 -4.40 11.95 0.34
N PHE A 176 -3.35 11.78 1.15
CA PHE A 176 -3.36 10.94 2.35
C PHE A 176 -3.83 11.72 3.58
N ASP A 177 -4.63 11.09 4.45
CA ASP A 177 -4.96 11.61 5.78
C ASP A 177 -3.85 11.21 6.77
N PRO A 178 -3.11 12.16 7.35
CA PRO A 178 -2.02 11.84 8.26
C PRO A 178 -2.45 11.20 9.59
N SER A 179 -3.72 11.26 9.94
CA SER A 179 -4.27 10.62 11.14
C SER A 179 -4.47 9.11 10.99
N ILE A 180 -4.40 8.60 9.74
CA ILE A 180 -4.62 7.20 9.39
C ILE A 180 -3.30 6.60 8.90
N ARG A 181 -2.83 5.55 9.58
CA ARG A 181 -1.56 4.89 9.31
C ARG A 181 -1.75 3.59 8.50
N MET A 182 -2.58 3.66 7.45
CA MET A 182 -2.80 2.64 6.43
C MET A 182 -2.98 3.34 5.08
N GLU A 183 -1.87 3.81 4.56
CA GLU A 183 -1.79 4.67 3.39
C GLU A 183 -2.38 4.00 2.15
N ASP A 184 -2.14 2.72 1.98
CA ASP A 184 -2.60 1.91 0.86
C ASP A 184 -4.14 1.80 0.83
N LEU A 185 -4.76 1.32 1.92
CA LEU A 185 -6.22 1.16 1.98
C LEU A 185 -6.95 2.49 1.80
N GLN A 186 -6.46 3.55 2.47
CA GLN A 186 -7.13 4.84 2.35
C GLN A 186 -7.07 5.40 0.92
N ILE A 187 -5.92 5.27 0.24
CA ILE A 187 -5.79 5.83 -1.11
C ILE A 187 -6.57 5.02 -2.15
N TRP A 188 -6.64 3.69 -2.00
CA TRP A 188 -7.49 2.86 -2.85
C TRP A 188 -8.96 3.27 -2.74
N LEU A 189 -9.46 3.42 -1.51
CA LEU A 189 -10.85 3.83 -1.28
C LEU A 189 -11.11 5.25 -1.76
N LYS A 190 -10.23 6.21 -1.46
CA LYS A 190 -10.41 7.61 -1.86
C LYS A 190 -10.42 7.78 -3.37
N ILE A 191 -9.49 7.16 -4.10
CA ILE A 191 -9.41 7.25 -5.56
C ILE A 191 -10.61 6.54 -6.21
N THR A 192 -10.99 5.37 -5.72
CA THR A 192 -12.15 4.65 -6.29
C THR A 192 -13.48 5.32 -5.95
N HIS A 193 -13.61 5.94 -4.76
CA HIS A 193 -14.76 6.77 -4.42
C HIS A 193 -14.86 8.03 -5.30
N ALA A 194 -13.73 8.59 -5.73
CA ALA A 194 -13.70 9.71 -6.68
C ALA A 194 -14.06 9.31 -8.14
N GLY A 195 -14.47 8.06 -8.38
CA GLY A 195 -14.97 7.58 -9.67
C GLY A 195 -13.94 6.92 -10.57
N TYR A 196 -12.70 6.75 -10.12
CA TYR A 196 -11.67 6.00 -10.84
C TYR A 196 -11.73 4.50 -10.54
N SER A 197 -11.11 3.70 -11.42
CA SER A 197 -10.85 2.28 -11.14
C SER A 197 -9.40 2.03 -10.72
N ILE A 198 -9.17 0.86 -10.09
CA ILE A 198 -7.84 0.29 -9.93
C ILE A 198 -7.74 -0.91 -10.85
N ASP A 199 -6.75 -0.92 -11.73
CA ASP A 199 -6.48 -2.05 -12.60
C ASP A 199 -5.22 -2.78 -12.13
N CYS A 200 -5.37 -4.09 -11.88
CA CYS A 200 -4.28 -4.97 -11.47
C CYS A 200 -3.84 -5.82 -12.66
N LEU A 201 -2.60 -5.64 -13.09
CA LEU A 201 -1.98 -6.41 -14.18
C LEU A 201 -1.42 -7.74 -13.67
N PRO A 202 -1.38 -8.79 -14.51
CA PRO A 202 -0.85 -10.10 -14.10
C PRO A 202 0.68 -10.16 -14.03
N GLN A 203 1.37 -9.14 -14.49
CA GLN A 203 2.84 -9.08 -14.50
C GLN A 203 3.37 -8.83 -13.09
N VAL A 204 4.43 -9.56 -12.72
CA VAL A 204 5.23 -9.26 -11.52
C VAL A 204 6.05 -8.01 -11.82
N VAL A 205 5.88 -6.96 -11.00
CA VAL A 205 6.50 -5.65 -11.23
C VAL A 205 7.40 -5.20 -10.09
N ALA A 206 7.32 -5.87 -8.93
CA ALA A 206 8.16 -5.56 -7.78
C ALA A 206 8.44 -6.80 -6.94
N GLN A 207 9.52 -6.73 -6.16
CA GLN A 207 9.80 -7.67 -5.09
C GLN A 207 9.50 -6.97 -3.75
N TYR A 208 8.62 -7.58 -2.96
CA TYR A 208 8.22 -7.09 -1.64
C TYR A 208 9.00 -7.82 -0.56
N ARG A 209 9.68 -7.06 0.30
CA ARG A 209 10.53 -7.62 1.34
C ARG A 209 9.75 -7.91 2.62
N VAL A 210 9.91 -9.14 3.11
CA VAL A 210 9.30 -9.60 4.36
C VAL A 210 10.37 -9.65 5.45
N HIS A 211 10.20 -8.84 6.50
CA HIS A 211 11.08 -8.81 7.66
C HIS A 211 10.29 -8.60 8.96
N ALA A 212 10.97 -8.70 10.11
CA ALA A 212 10.32 -8.68 11.43
C ALA A 212 9.61 -7.35 11.78
N LYS A 213 10.00 -6.24 11.14
CA LYS A 213 9.44 -4.90 11.38
C LYS A 213 8.18 -4.58 10.56
N ASN A 214 7.68 -5.49 9.68
CA ASN A 214 6.46 -5.25 8.91
C ASN A 214 5.23 -5.08 9.82
N THR A 215 4.41 -4.07 9.56
CA THR A 215 3.36 -3.54 10.45
C THR A 215 2.10 -4.40 10.58
N PHE A 216 1.85 -5.33 9.65
CA PHE A 216 0.57 -6.07 9.54
C PHE A 216 0.26 -7.07 10.68
N ARG A 217 1.19 -7.28 11.62
CA ARG A 217 1.03 -8.26 12.73
C ARG A 217 0.25 -7.71 13.93
N ASN A 218 0.04 -6.41 14.04
CA ASN A 218 -0.66 -5.79 15.17
C ASN A 218 -2.16 -5.66 14.88
N HIS A 219 -2.99 -6.57 15.40
CA HIS A 219 -4.42 -6.60 15.15
C HIS A 219 -5.14 -5.32 15.64
N ARG A 220 -4.82 -4.79 16.85
CA ARG A 220 -5.46 -3.56 17.36
C ARG A 220 -5.16 -2.37 16.47
N PHE A 221 -3.91 -2.21 16.06
CA PHE A 221 -3.49 -1.18 15.11
C PHE A 221 -4.24 -1.29 13.78
N MET A 222 -4.33 -2.50 13.22
CA MET A 222 -5.02 -2.74 11.96
C MET A 222 -6.52 -2.42 12.06
N ILE A 223 -7.18 -2.85 13.15
CA ILE A 223 -8.61 -2.60 13.37
C ILE A 223 -8.89 -1.10 13.47
N ASP A 224 -8.14 -0.37 14.30
CA ASP A 224 -8.32 1.07 14.47
C ASP A 224 -8.18 1.81 13.14
N ASN A 225 -7.11 1.56 12.39
CA ASN A 225 -6.85 2.28 11.15
C ASN A 225 -7.82 1.90 10.01
N VAL A 226 -8.24 0.62 9.91
CA VAL A 226 -9.28 0.22 8.93
C VAL A 226 -10.60 0.90 9.25
N LEU A 227 -11.03 0.90 10.51
CA LEU A 227 -12.29 1.53 10.90
C LEU A 227 -12.26 3.05 10.71
N ARG A 228 -11.14 3.72 11.00
CA ARG A 228 -10.94 5.15 10.69
C ARG A 228 -11.00 5.40 9.18
N THR A 229 -10.38 4.54 8.39
CA THR A 229 -10.43 4.65 6.92
C THR A 229 -11.86 4.52 6.41
N TYR A 230 -12.62 3.53 6.92
CA TYR A 230 -14.03 3.37 6.53
C TYR A 230 -14.89 4.56 6.97
N ALA A 231 -14.61 5.17 8.13
CA ALA A 231 -15.34 6.34 8.63
C ALA A 231 -15.22 7.57 7.73
N LEU A 232 -14.18 7.66 6.87
CA LEU A 232 -14.10 8.69 5.82
C LEU A 232 -15.28 8.62 4.82
N PHE A 233 -15.98 7.49 4.79
CA PHE A 233 -17.09 7.20 3.87
C PHE A 233 -18.39 6.88 4.65
N ALA A 234 -18.56 7.46 5.85
CA ALA A 234 -19.70 7.15 6.73
C ALA A 234 -21.07 7.42 6.08
N ASP A 235 -21.16 8.39 5.17
CA ASP A 235 -22.37 8.73 4.43
C ASP A 235 -22.63 7.80 3.22
N HIS A 236 -21.68 6.92 2.88
CA HIS A 236 -21.82 6.03 1.74
C HIS A 236 -22.72 4.82 2.08
N PRO A 237 -23.67 4.40 1.22
CA PRO A 237 -24.60 3.30 1.50
C PRO A 237 -23.95 1.96 1.88
N LEU A 238 -22.71 1.72 1.46
CA LEU A 238 -21.96 0.49 1.76
C LEU A 238 -21.20 0.56 3.10
N TYR A 239 -21.14 1.71 3.76
CA TYR A 239 -20.31 1.90 4.96
C TYR A 239 -20.61 0.88 6.06
N GLU A 240 -21.87 0.81 6.49
CA GLU A 240 -22.26 -0.06 7.60
C GLU A 240 -22.07 -1.54 7.26
N GLN A 241 -22.36 -1.93 6.03
CA GLN A 241 -22.10 -3.30 5.55
C GLN A 241 -20.60 -3.63 5.60
N ALA A 242 -19.74 -2.72 5.16
CA ALA A 242 -18.29 -2.89 5.17
C ALA A 242 -17.76 -3.02 6.59
N ARG A 243 -18.18 -2.11 7.47
CA ARG A 243 -17.82 -2.07 8.89
C ARG A 243 -18.15 -3.38 9.59
N LEU A 244 -19.40 -3.84 9.45
CA LEU A 244 -19.87 -5.08 10.07
C LEU A 244 -19.18 -6.32 9.49
N ARG A 245 -18.95 -6.35 8.18
CA ARG A 245 -18.21 -7.44 7.52
C ARG A 245 -16.77 -7.54 8.04
N PHE A 246 -16.09 -6.40 8.19
CA PHE A 246 -14.76 -6.31 8.73
C PHE A 246 -14.71 -6.75 10.19
N LEU A 247 -15.59 -6.23 11.05
CA LEU A 247 -15.69 -6.60 12.46
C LEU A 247 -15.92 -8.11 12.66
N ASN A 248 -16.84 -8.72 11.90
CA ASN A 248 -17.06 -10.17 11.91
C ASN A 248 -15.79 -10.96 11.53
N SER A 249 -15.03 -10.44 10.56
CA SER A 249 -13.78 -11.08 10.10
C SER A 249 -12.70 -10.99 11.17
N MET A 250 -12.55 -9.82 11.80
CA MET A 250 -11.54 -9.60 12.85
C MET A 250 -11.91 -10.35 14.13
N PHE A 251 -13.18 -10.39 14.51
CA PHE A 251 -13.66 -11.22 15.62
C PHE A 251 -13.25 -12.70 15.43
N LEU A 252 -13.50 -13.27 14.24
CA LEU A 252 -13.10 -14.66 13.96
C LEU A 252 -11.58 -14.87 14.05
N LYS A 253 -10.78 -13.87 13.59
CA LYS A 253 -9.31 -13.95 13.64
C LYS A 253 -8.79 -13.91 15.08
N THR A 254 -9.31 -12.99 15.89
CA THR A 254 -8.79 -12.73 17.24
C THR A 254 -9.34 -13.69 18.29
N ALA A 255 -10.41 -14.45 18.00
CA ALA A 255 -11.10 -15.31 18.94
C ALA A 255 -10.22 -16.37 19.65
N ARG A 256 -9.04 -16.74 19.09
CA ARG A 256 -8.07 -17.64 19.71
C ARG A 256 -6.74 -16.98 20.07
N THR A 257 -6.41 -15.85 19.49
CA THR A 257 -5.10 -15.19 19.64
C THR A 257 -5.12 -13.94 20.51
N ASP A 258 -6.31 -13.35 20.75
CA ASP A 258 -6.54 -12.22 21.65
C ASP A 258 -8.02 -12.20 22.05
N GLN A 259 -8.35 -13.03 23.04
CA GLN A 259 -9.74 -13.20 23.49
C GLN A 259 -10.33 -11.94 24.11
N VAL A 260 -9.51 -11.06 24.68
CA VAL A 260 -9.97 -9.76 25.23
C VAL A 260 -10.47 -8.89 24.10
N LEU A 261 -9.66 -8.71 23.07
CA LEU A 261 -10.03 -7.96 21.86
C LEU A 261 -11.24 -8.59 21.15
N ALA A 262 -11.30 -9.91 21.08
CA ALA A 262 -12.43 -10.60 20.47
C ALA A 262 -13.75 -10.29 21.19
N ARG A 263 -13.78 -10.28 22.54
CA ARG A 263 -14.97 -9.90 23.30
C ARG A 263 -15.37 -8.43 23.10
N GLU A 264 -14.40 -7.53 22.97
CA GLU A 264 -14.64 -6.12 22.65
C GLU A 264 -15.31 -5.98 21.27
N LEU A 265 -14.77 -6.68 20.27
CA LEU A 265 -15.31 -6.68 18.89
C LEU A 265 -16.73 -7.27 18.83
N LEU A 266 -16.98 -8.37 19.54
CA LEU A 266 -18.30 -9.01 19.59
C LEU A 266 -19.38 -8.05 20.11
N LYS A 267 -19.07 -7.24 21.13
CA LYS A 267 -20.00 -6.22 21.67
C LYS A 267 -20.36 -5.16 20.63
N SER A 268 -19.49 -4.92 19.65
CA SER A 268 -19.69 -3.95 18.57
C SER A 268 -20.47 -4.50 17.38
N ILE A 269 -20.82 -5.80 17.39
CA ILE A 269 -21.56 -6.49 16.32
C ILE A 269 -22.99 -6.77 16.82
N PRO A 270 -24.01 -6.05 16.30
CA PRO A 270 -25.40 -6.31 16.68
C PRO A 270 -25.83 -7.73 16.26
N LEU A 271 -26.75 -8.35 17.01
CA LEU A 271 -27.21 -9.71 16.76
C LEU A 271 -27.73 -9.90 15.31
N SER A 272 -28.41 -8.89 14.78
CA SER A 272 -28.94 -8.89 13.40
C SER A 272 -27.83 -8.96 12.33
N ALA A 273 -26.60 -8.61 12.69
CA ALA A 273 -25.43 -8.65 11.78
C ALA A 273 -24.52 -9.87 12.00
N TRP A 274 -24.94 -10.84 12.80
CA TRP A 274 -24.18 -12.06 13.00
C TRP A 274 -24.13 -12.90 11.73
N THR A 275 -22.97 -13.44 11.45
CA THR A 275 -22.69 -14.25 10.26
C THR A 275 -22.13 -15.61 10.65
N ARG A 276 -21.89 -16.48 9.66
CA ARG A 276 -21.16 -17.74 9.89
C ARG A 276 -19.78 -17.52 10.52
N LYS A 277 -19.14 -16.36 10.24
CA LYS A 277 -17.85 -16.00 10.89
C LYS A 277 -18.05 -15.74 12.38
N THR A 278 -19.13 -15.07 12.78
CA THR A 278 -19.47 -14.81 14.18
C THR A 278 -19.68 -16.12 14.94
N LEU A 279 -20.49 -17.03 14.38
CA LEU A 279 -20.73 -18.34 15.02
C LEU A 279 -19.45 -19.16 15.18
N ARG A 280 -18.61 -19.20 14.14
CA ARG A 280 -17.29 -19.88 14.24
C ARG A 280 -16.36 -19.19 15.23
N GLY A 281 -16.41 -17.87 15.34
CA GLY A 281 -15.65 -17.10 16.32
C GLY A 281 -16.08 -17.40 17.75
N LEU A 282 -17.38 -17.55 18.03
CA LEU A 282 -17.89 -17.96 19.34
C LEU A 282 -17.38 -19.35 19.75
N ILE A 283 -17.41 -20.32 18.83
CA ILE A 283 -16.83 -21.65 19.09
C ILE A 283 -15.34 -21.54 19.42
N ARG A 284 -14.57 -20.73 18.67
CA ARG A 284 -13.14 -20.51 18.92
C ARG A 284 -12.86 -19.82 20.24
N LEU A 285 -13.73 -18.89 20.65
CA LEU A 285 -13.61 -18.15 21.90
C LEU A 285 -13.78 -19.05 23.15
N CYS A 286 -14.47 -20.19 23.00
CA CYS A 286 -14.62 -21.21 24.04
C CYS A 286 -13.41 -22.16 24.14
N LEU A 287 -12.47 -22.10 23.20
CA LEU A 287 -11.23 -22.89 23.23
C LEU A 287 -10.10 -22.13 23.94
N PRO A 288 -9.08 -22.82 24.46
CA PRO A 288 -7.90 -22.16 25.03
C PRO A 288 -7.27 -21.18 24.03
N GLU A 289 -6.71 -20.08 24.56
CA GLU A 289 -5.97 -19.10 23.76
C GLU A 289 -4.71 -19.75 23.16
N GLU A 290 -4.44 -19.49 21.88
CA GLU A 290 -3.19 -19.91 21.22
C GLU A 290 -2.13 -18.81 21.43
N HIS A 291 -0.97 -19.20 21.97
CA HIS A 291 0.18 -18.34 22.19
C HIS A 291 1.13 -18.30 20.98
#